data_e8492fe7946b5d2ce6877b607f0f6fd2
#
_entry.id   e8492fe7946b5d2ce6877b607f0f6fd2
#
_cell.length_a   1.000
_cell.length_b   1.000
_cell.length_c   1.000
_cell.angle_alpha   90.00
_cell.angle_beta   90.00
_cell.angle_gamma   90.00
#
_symmetry.space_group_name_H-M   'P 1'
#
loop_
_entity.id
_entity.type
_entity.pdbx_description
1 polymer ?
#
loop_
_entity_poly.entity_id
_entity_poly.type
_entity_poly.pdbx_seq_one_letter_code
_entity_poly.pdbx_strand_id
1 'polypeptide(L)'
;ITGISTEVRSIDGSRLIENSEVTGWKANGKSFSVSLTLKDLIDTNTQYSLTLILELEGEQKVYYYTTILWNDDVHISEILEFATDFHGKLYDKEVAKELTKYLEPNSKLTDNGTFHKVNIHSSFQQITWGSLEPVQEDAASSRLTQVSGNVASLLMDFVVSTGEGKNKIYYNVEEYYRVRYTSERMYLLDYERTMTQIPDTTRMYANDKILLGITDENVDMMESADGNTVVFSD
;
A
#
# COMPACT_ATOMS: atom_id res chain seq x y z
N ILE A 1 4.85 -25.56 7.36
CA ILE A 1 5.30 -25.60 5.95
C ILE A 1 6.16 -26.84 5.81
N THR A 2 5.82 -27.70 4.87
CA THR A 2 6.52 -28.98 4.58
C THR A 2 7.41 -28.88 3.36
N GLY A 3 7.10 -27.95 2.45
CA GLY A 3 7.89 -27.69 1.25
C GLY A 3 7.65 -26.31 0.69
N ILE A 4 8.59 -25.83 -0.10
CA ILE A 4 8.49 -24.57 -0.85
C ILE A 4 8.96 -24.84 -2.29
N SER A 5 8.19 -24.38 -3.25
CA SER A 5 8.59 -24.39 -4.66
C SER A 5 8.23 -23.08 -5.35
N THR A 6 8.83 -22.83 -6.50
CA THR A 6 8.59 -21.65 -7.31
C THR A 6 8.30 -22.00 -8.75
N GLU A 7 7.44 -21.23 -9.39
CA GLU A 7 7.26 -21.22 -10.83
C GLU A 7 7.52 -19.83 -11.38
N VAL A 8 8.30 -19.74 -12.45
CA VAL A 8 8.45 -18.54 -13.27
C VAL A 8 7.75 -18.78 -14.59
N ARG A 9 6.84 -17.88 -14.96
CA ARG A 9 6.08 -17.96 -16.21
C ARG A 9 6.16 -16.65 -16.99
N SER A 10 5.86 -16.69 -18.28
CA SER A 10 5.56 -15.47 -19.03
C SER A 10 4.43 -14.69 -18.33
N ILE A 11 4.41 -13.36 -18.50
CA ILE A 11 3.45 -12.50 -17.77
C ILE A 11 1.99 -12.85 -18.03
N ASP A 12 1.69 -13.40 -19.20
CA ASP A 12 0.38 -13.93 -19.58
C ASP A 12 0.08 -15.33 -19.00
N GLY A 13 1.05 -15.93 -18.29
CA GLY A 13 0.95 -17.27 -17.70
C GLY A 13 1.05 -18.44 -18.69
N SER A 14 1.10 -18.17 -19.99
CA SER A 14 1.01 -19.21 -21.04
C SER A 14 2.22 -20.14 -21.10
N ARG A 15 3.42 -19.62 -20.81
CA ARG A 15 4.68 -20.35 -20.92
C ARG A 15 5.35 -20.51 -19.55
N LEU A 16 5.59 -21.74 -19.13
CA LEU A 16 6.44 -22.05 -18.00
C LEU A 16 7.92 -21.87 -18.41
N ILE A 17 8.62 -21.02 -17.68
CA ILE A 17 10.05 -20.75 -17.90
C ILE A 17 10.89 -21.64 -16.98
N GLU A 18 10.51 -21.67 -15.69
CA GLU A 18 11.23 -22.40 -14.66
C GLU A 18 10.27 -22.92 -13.60
N ASN A 19 10.57 -24.11 -13.08
CA ASN A 19 9.98 -24.66 -11.86
C ASN A 19 11.11 -25.19 -11.00
N SER A 20 11.21 -24.74 -9.75
CA SER A 20 12.32 -25.09 -8.86
C SER A 20 11.80 -25.36 -7.45
N GLU A 21 12.31 -26.42 -6.83
CA GLU A 21 12.18 -26.62 -5.39
C GLU A 21 13.14 -25.68 -4.64
N VAL A 22 12.68 -25.11 -3.56
CA VAL A 22 13.47 -24.22 -2.74
C VAL A 22 14.03 -24.98 -1.54
N THR A 23 15.35 -25.11 -1.50
CA THR A 23 16.08 -25.69 -0.38
C THR A 23 16.72 -24.59 0.47
N GLY A 24 16.62 -24.68 1.79
CA GLY A 24 17.34 -23.75 2.67
C GLY A 24 16.57 -22.49 3.07
N TRP A 25 15.28 -22.60 3.36
CA TRP A 25 14.50 -21.54 3.99
C TRP A 25 14.69 -21.55 5.51
N LYS A 26 14.54 -20.40 6.16
CA LYS A 26 14.66 -20.21 7.62
C LYS A 26 13.39 -19.62 8.19
N ALA A 27 12.84 -20.29 9.20
CA ALA A 27 11.74 -19.76 9.98
C ALA A 27 12.24 -18.79 11.06
N ASN A 28 11.57 -17.66 11.25
CA ASN A 28 11.83 -16.70 12.30
C ASN A 28 10.49 -16.25 12.92
N GLY A 29 10.07 -16.96 13.94
CA GLY A 29 8.79 -16.73 14.61
C GLY A 29 7.61 -16.90 13.66
N LYS A 30 6.87 -15.81 13.39
CA LYS A 30 5.72 -15.79 12.47
C LYS A 30 6.09 -15.55 11.01
N SER A 31 7.36 -15.33 10.71
CA SER A 31 7.88 -15.08 9.36
C SER A 31 8.87 -16.16 8.95
N PHE A 32 9.13 -16.26 7.67
CA PHE A 32 10.24 -17.05 7.14
C PHE A 32 10.93 -16.26 6.02
N SER A 33 12.23 -16.52 5.88
CA SER A 33 13.04 -15.95 4.81
C SER A 33 13.47 -17.05 3.87
N VAL A 34 13.36 -16.78 2.58
CA VAL A 34 13.74 -17.68 1.51
C VAL A 34 14.58 -16.94 0.48
N SER A 35 15.68 -17.57 0.04
CA SER A 35 16.48 -17.06 -1.07
C SER A 35 16.16 -17.88 -2.31
N LEU A 36 15.72 -17.20 -3.35
CA LEU A 36 15.39 -17.80 -4.63
C LEU A 36 16.55 -17.58 -5.59
N THR A 37 17.00 -18.65 -6.23
CA THR A 37 17.96 -18.56 -7.32
C THR A 37 17.19 -18.72 -8.63
N LEU A 38 17.14 -17.67 -9.42
CA LEU A 38 16.58 -17.72 -10.76
C LEU A 38 17.67 -18.19 -11.73
N LYS A 39 17.32 -19.13 -12.59
CA LYS A 39 18.22 -19.54 -13.67
C LYS A 39 18.27 -18.44 -14.73
N ASP A 40 19.33 -18.43 -15.51
CA ASP A 40 19.54 -17.46 -16.60
C ASP A 40 18.63 -17.75 -17.81
N LEU A 41 17.32 -17.73 -17.58
CA LEU A 41 16.26 -17.99 -18.55
C LEU A 41 15.31 -16.81 -18.73
N ILE A 42 15.57 -15.70 -18.03
CA ILE A 42 14.77 -14.48 -18.12
C ILE A 42 15.52 -13.43 -18.93
N ASP A 43 14.80 -12.82 -19.85
CA ASP A 43 15.34 -11.73 -20.67
C ASP A 43 15.31 -10.40 -19.91
N THR A 44 16.29 -9.54 -20.14
CA THR A 44 16.30 -8.17 -19.62
C THR A 44 15.13 -7.37 -20.17
N ASN A 45 14.61 -6.45 -19.38
CA ASN A 45 13.46 -5.58 -19.72
C ASN A 45 12.13 -6.33 -20.01
N THR A 46 12.06 -7.61 -19.60
CA THR A 46 10.87 -8.44 -19.78
C THR A 46 10.29 -8.81 -18.42
N GLN A 47 9.01 -8.56 -18.23
CA GLN A 47 8.31 -8.97 -17.01
C GLN A 47 7.90 -10.44 -17.07
N TYR A 48 8.09 -11.12 -15.95
CA TYR A 48 7.66 -12.48 -15.73
C TYR A 48 6.79 -12.57 -14.48
N SER A 49 5.89 -13.53 -14.45
CA SER A 49 5.15 -13.90 -13.25
C SER A 49 5.98 -14.88 -12.44
N LEU A 50 6.13 -14.60 -11.15
CA LEU A 50 6.72 -15.50 -10.15
C LEU A 50 5.63 -15.97 -9.20
N THR A 51 5.47 -17.28 -9.07
CA THR A 51 4.58 -17.90 -8.09
C THR A 51 5.42 -18.60 -7.04
N LEU A 52 5.25 -18.23 -5.77
CA LEU A 52 5.78 -18.96 -4.62
C LEU A 52 4.69 -19.92 -4.12
N ILE A 53 5.00 -21.19 -4.04
CA ILE A 53 4.08 -22.25 -3.63
C ILE A 53 4.55 -22.79 -2.29
N LEU A 54 3.73 -22.62 -1.25
CA LEU A 54 3.98 -23.20 0.05
C LEU A 54 3.17 -24.49 0.19
N GLU A 55 3.84 -25.57 0.54
CA GLU A 55 3.20 -26.83 0.88
C GLU A 55 3.00 -26.89 2.40
N LEU A 56 1.79 -27.20 2.80
CA LEU A 56 1.39 -27.35 4.19
C LEU A 56 1.09 -28.80 4.54
N GLU A 57 0.94 -29.11 5.81
CA GLU A 57 0.48 -30.42 6.25
C GLU A 57 -0.91 -30.74 5.65
N GLY A 58 -1.16 -32.01 5.29
CA GLY A 58 -2.42 -32.43 4.68
C GLY A 58 -2.58 -32.08 3.21
N GLU A 59 -1.46 -32.00 2.46
CA GLU A 59 -1.43 -31.75 0.99
C GLU A 59 -2.03 -30.40 0.56
N GLN A 60 -2.23 -29.46 1.48
CA GLN A 60 -2.69 -28.13 1.18
C GLN A 60 -1.56 -27.28 0.58
N LYS A 61 -1.91 -26.44 -0.40
CA LYS A 61 -0.98 -25.50 -1.03
C LYS A 61 -1.48 -24.07 -0.92
N VAL A 62 -0.56 -23.16 -0.63
CA VAL A 62 -0.81 -21.72 -0.62
C VAL A 62 0.06 -21.07 -1.68
N TYR A 63 -0.51 -20.20 -2.47
CA TYR A 63 0.14 -19.55 -3.61
C TYR A 63 0.28 -18.07 -3.36
N TYR A 64 1.49 -17.54 -3.53
CA TYR A 64 1.78 -16.11 -3.55
C TYR A 64 2.29 -15.73 -4.93
N TYR A 65 1.73 -14.67 -5.48
CA TYR A 65 2.03 -14.19 -6.82
C TYR A 65 2.73 -12.85 -6.75
N THR A 66 3.78 -12.70 -7.54
CA THR A 66 4.47 -11.43 -7.75
C THR A 66 5.01 -11.39 -9.17
N THR A 67 5.54 -10.24 -9.57
CA THR A 67 6.24 -10.10 -10.85
C THR A 67 7.73 -9.92 -10.60
N ILE A 68 8.54 -10.39 -11.54
CA ILE A 68 9.96 -10.13 -11.58
C ILE A 68 10.31 -9.43 -12.89
N LEU A 69 11.24 -8.51 -12.78
CA LEU A 69 11.80 -7.76 -13.90
C LEU A 69 13.32 -7.68 -13.69
N TRP A 70 14.09 -8.17 -14.62
CA TRP A 70 15.51 -7.91 -14.65
C TRP A 70 15.80 -6.72 -15.56
N ASN A 71 16.25 -5.62 -14.97
CA ASN A 71 16.57 -4.41 -15.69
C ASN A 71 17.75 -3.72 -15.01
N ASP A 72 18.72 -3.30 -15.80
CA ASP A 72 19.95 -2.64 -15.30
C ASP A 72 19.76 -1.12 -15.13
N ASP A 73 18.63 -0.54 -15.56
CA ASP A 73 18.48 0.91 -15.77
C ASP A 73 17.13 1.47 -15.25
N VAL A 74 16.62 0.96 -14.12
CA VAL A 74 15.27 1.30 -13.63
C VAL A 74 15.22 2.35 -12.53
N HIS A 75 16.34 2.83 -12.00
CA HIS A 75 16.40 3.88 -10.96
C HIS A 75 15.39 3.73 -9.83
N ILE A 76 15.11 2.46 -9.44
CA ILE A 76 14.08 2.13 -8.43
C ILE A 76 14.48 2.66 -7.06
N SER A 77 15.77 2.60 -6.71
CA SER A 77 16.27 3.09 -5.42
C SER A 77 16.01 4.59 -5.27
N GLU A 78 16.29 5.35 -6.31
CA GLU A 78 16.08 6.81 -6.33
C GLU A 78 14.60 7.17 -6.30
N ILE A 79 13.73 6.38 -6.97
CA ILE A 79 12.28 6.57 -6.93
C ILE A 79 11.74 6.26 -5.52
N LEU A 80 12.19 5.19 -4.88
CA LEU A 80 11.81 4.83 -3.51
C LEU A 80 12.28 5.88 -2.50
N GLU A 81 13.51 6.37 -2.64
CA GLU A 81 14.05 7.44 -1.81
C GLU A 81 13.22 8.72 -1.95
N PHE A 82 12.88 9.11 -3.19
CA PHE A 82 12.01 10.26 -3.44
C PHE A 82 10.65 10.12 -2.77
N ALA A 83 9.99 8.97 -2.91
CA ALA A 83 8.68 8.76 -2.31
C ALA A 83 8.74 8.73 -0.77
N THR A 84 9.79 8.14 -0.20
CA THR A 84 10.02 8.13 1.26
C THR A 84 10.29 9.53 1.80
N ASP A 85 11.11 10.34 1.10
CA ASP A 85 11.37 11.73 1.45
C ASP A 85 10.10 12.58 1.34
N PHE A 86 9.33 12.39 0.26
CA PHE A 86 8.05 13.06 0.08
C PHE A 86 7.10 12.75 1.24
N HIS A 87 6.90 11.48 1.55
CA HIS A 87 6.10 11.02 2.69
C HIS A 87 6.52 11.69 4.01
N GLY A 88 7.81 11.62 4.34
CA GLY A 88 8.32 12.18 5.59
C GLY A 88 8.11 13.70 5.71
N LYS A 89 8.24 14.44 4.61
CA LYS A 89 8.03 15.89 4.58
C LYS A 89 6.58 16.31 4.81
N LEU A 90 5.61 15.45 4.54
CA LEU A 90 4.18 15.77 4.72
C LEU A 90 3.81 16.08 6.18
N TYR A 91 4.60 15.64 7.15
CA TYR A 91 4.35 15.86 8.58
C TYR A 91 4.89 17.22 9.08
N ASP A 92 5.72 17.91 8.30
CA ASP A 92 6.23 19.24 8.61
C ASP A 92 5.83 20.23 7.50
N LYS A 93 4.89 21.11 7.80
CA LYS A 93 4.34 22.07 6.81
C LYS A 93 5.37 23.04 6.25
N GLU A 94 6.38 23.43 7.03
CA GLU A 94 7.42 24.33 6.55
C GLU A 94 8.33 23.61 5.56
N VAL A 95 8.73 22.40 5.87
CA VAL A 95 9.53 21.55 4.99
C VAL A 95 8.71 21.12 3.76
N ALA A 96 7.44 20.79 3.93
CA ALA A 96 6.55 20.37 2.85
C ALA A 96 6.35 21.44 1.77
N LYS A 97 6.65 22.73 2.04
CA LYS A 97 6.62 23.79 1.00
C LYS A 97 7.48 23.45 -0.22
N GLU A 98 8.55 22.70 -0.02
CA GLU A 98 9.40 22.23 -1.12
C GLU A 98 8.67 21.28 -2.09
N LEU A 99 7.62 20.61 -1.60
CA LEU A 99 6.83 19.67 -2.38
C LEU A 99 5.85 20.33 -3.33
N THR A 100 5.55 21.62 -3.15
CA THR A 100 4.56 22.35 -3.98
C THR A 100 4.88 22.30 -5.47
N LYS A 101 6.15 22.19 -5.84
CA LYS A 101 6.61 22.06 -7.24
C LYS A 101 6.21 20.72 -7.89
N TYR A 102 5.78 19.74 -7.11
CA TYR A 102 5.33 18.41 -7.58
C TYR A 102 3.80 18.28 -7.60
N LEU A 103 3.09 19.22 -6.98
CA LEU A 103 1.64 19.18 -6.82
C LEU A 103 0.96 19.96 -7.94
N GLU A 104 -0.24 19.54 -8.28
CA GLU A 104 -1.08 20.14 -9.33
C GLU A 104 -2.44 20.60 -8.74
N PRO A 105 -2.47 21.51 -7.75
CA PRO A 105 -3.69 21.84 -7.05
C PRO A 105 -4.74 22.42 -8.01
N ASN A 106 -5.95 21.87 -7.94
CA ASN A 106 -7.07 22.32 -8.74
C ASN A 106 -8.04 23.15 -7.87
N SER A 107 -8.02 24.47 -8.04
CA SER A 107 -8.87 25.39 -7.29
C SER A 107 -10.38 25.21 -7.52
N LYS A 108 -10.77 24.43 -8.53
CA LYS A 108 -12.18 24.09 -8.79
C LYS A 108 -12.66 22.89 -7.95
N LEU A 109 -11.74 22.10 -7.40
CA LEU A 109 -12.07 21.05 -6.46
C LEU A 109 -12.32 21.70 -5.10
N THR A 110 -13.55 21.62 -4.63
CA THR A 110 -13.90 22.11 -3.30
C THR A 110 -13.21 21.23 -2.26
N ASP A 111 -12.48 21.84 -1.34
CA ASP A 111 -12.02 21.15 -0.15
C ASP A 111 -13.27 20.75 0.67
N ASN A 112 -13.52 19.45 0.75
CA ASN A 112 -14.66 18.91 1.48
C ASN A 112 -14.39 18.79 2.99
N GLY A 113 -13.20 19.24 3.46
CA GLY A 113 -12.79 19.18 4.85
C GLY A 113 -12.47 17.76 5.36
N THR A 114 -12.45 16.76 4.48
CA THR A 114 -12.11 15.39 4.85
C THR A 114 -10.70 15.01 4.43
N PHE A 115 -10.12 14.03 5.13
CA PHE A 115 -8.82 13.44 4.80
C PHE A 115 -8.93 12.01 4.31
N HIS A 116 -10.18 11.52 4.13
CA HIS A 116 -10.43 10.15 3.68
C HIS A 116 -9.74 9.85 2.36
N LYS A 117 -9.80 10.80 1.42
CA LYS A 117 -9.12 10.70 0.14
C LYS A 117 -8.51 12.04 -0.26
N VAL A 118 -7.21 12.05 -0.45
CA VAL A 118 -6.40 13.21 -0.87
C VAL A 118 -5.56 12.78 -2.07
N ASN A 119 -5.38 13.64 -3.06
CA ASN A 119 -4.61 13.32 -4.26
C ASN A 119 -3.74 14.50 -4.73
N ILE A 120 -2.99 14.33 -5.80
CA ILE A 120 -2.07 15.32 -6.36
C ILE A 120 -2.74 16.67 -6.67
N HIS A 121 -4.07 16.69 -6.89
CA HIS A 121 -4.85 17.90 -7.18
C HIS A 121 -5.48 18.54 -5.94
N SER A 122 -5.35 17.93 -4.79
CA SER A 122 -5.85 18.45 -3.52
C SER A 122 -5.06 19.69 -3.08
N SER A 123 -5.65 20.49 -2.19
CA SER A 123 -4.98 21.66 -1.64
C SER A 123 -3.72 21.26 -0.85
N PHE A 124 -2.73 22.15 -0.82
CA PHE A 124 -1.53 21.94 0.01
C PHE A 124 -1.89 21.63 1.46
N GLN A 125 -2.95 22.25 1.96
CA GLN A 125 -3.39 22.07 3.33
C GLN A 125 -3.92 20.64 3.57
N GLN A 126 -4.70 20.07 2.63
CA GLN A 126 -5.17 18.68 2.71
C GLN A 126 -4.00 17.69 2.61
N ILE A 127 -3.08 17.93 1.70
CA ILE A 127 -1.90 17.06 1.51
C ILE A 127 -1.04 17.03 2.77
N THR A 128 -0.85 18.18 3.45
CA THR A 128 -0.07 18.31 4.69
C THR A 128 -0.91 18.15 5.97
N TRP A 129 -1.96 17.32 5.92
CA TRP A 129 -2.80 16.94 7.06
C TRP A 129 -3.62 18.05 7.70
N GLY A 130 -3.67 19.26 7.14
CA GLY A 130 -4.46 20.38 7.68
C GLY A 130 -4.21 20.65 9.16
N SER A 131 -5.24 20.56 9.98
CA SER A 131 -5.16 20.68 11.45
C SER A 131 -5.18 19.34 12.17
N LEU A 132 -5.02 18.22 11.45
CA LEU A 132 -5.17 16.88 12.03
C LEU A 132 -4.00 16.49 12.94
N GLU A 133 -2.78 16.94 12.63
CA GLU A 133 -1.55 16.66 13.39
C GLU A 133 -1.39 15.15 13.71
N PRO A 134 -1.37 14.28 12.69
CA PRO A 134 -1.29 12.85 12.92
C PRO A 134 0.10 12.45 13.41
N VAL A 135 0.14 11.41 14.25
CA VAL A 135 1.38 10.75 14.66
C VAL A 135 1.47 9.41 13.95
N GLN A 136 2.56 9.18 13.24
CA GLN A 136 2.83 7.87 12.63
C GLN A 136 3.23 6.88 13.70
N GLU A 137 2.54 5.71 13.73
CA GLU A 137 2.69 4.69 14.78
C GLU A 137 3.70 3.61 14.41
N ASP A 138 3.87 3.34 13.13
CA ASP A 138 4.78 2.33 12.61
C ASP A 138 5.54 2.84 11.37
N ALA A 139 6.59 2.15 11.01
CA ALA A 139 7.32 2.46 9.78
C ALA A 139 6.44 2.14 8.55
N ALA A 140 6.43 3.05 7.57
CA ALA A 140 5.72 2.82 6.33
C ALA A 140 6.30 1.60 5.58
N SER A 141 5.43 0.67 5.21
CA SER A 141 5.78 -0.50 4.41
C SER A 141 5.59 -0.19 2.93
N SER A 142 6.69 -0.11 2.19
CA SER A 142 6.66 0.23 0.76
C SER A 142 6.68 -1.03 -0.10
N ARG A 143 5.85 -1.05 -1.14
CA ARG A 143 5.87 -2.11 -2.17
C ARG A 143 5.72 -1.51 -3.56
N LEU A 144 6.55 -1.97 -4.48
CA LEU A 144 6.41 -1.65 -5.89
C LEU A 144 5.21 -2.39 -6.47
N THR A 145 4.38 -1.68 -7.23
CA THR A 145 3.22 -2.25 -7.92
C THR A 145 3.42 -2.35 -9.42
N GLN A 146 4.21 -1.44 -9.99
CA GLN A 146 4.51 -1.43 -11.42
C GLN A 146 5.85 -0.76 -11.69
N VAL A 147 6.58 -1.28 -12.67
CA VAL A 147 7.78 -0.66 -13.24
C VAL A 147 7.68 -0.67 -14.75
N SER A 148 7.93 0.47 -15.39
CA SER A 148 7.92 0.60 -16.86
C SER A 148 8.95 1.64 -17.27
N GLY A 149 10.10 1.20 -17.76
CA GLY A 149 11.25 2.08 -18.04
C GLY A 149 11.61 2.91 -16.80
N ASN A 150 11.66 4.22 -16.96
CA ASN A 150 12.01 5.17 -15.89
C ASN A 150 10.82 5.56 -15.00
N VAL A 151 9.69 4.88 -15.10
CA VAL A 151 8.48 5.14 -14.30
C VAL A 151 8.24 3.95 -13.39
N ALA A 152 8.02 4.22 -12.11
CA ALA A 152 7.53 3.21 -11.18
C ALA A 152 6.31 3.72 -10.41
N SER A 153 5.45 2.77 -10.05
CA SER A 153 4.36 2.99 -9.10
C SER A 153 4.61 2.19 -7.84
N LEU A 154 4.29 2.77 -6.70
CA LEU A 154 4.45 2.12 -5.41
C LEU A 154 3.30 2.49 -4.47
N LEU A 155 3.05 1.61 -3.52
CA LEU A 155 2.15 1.82 -2.39
C LEU A 155 2.95 1.85 -1.10
N MET A 156 2.56 2.72 -0.17
CA MET A 156 3.06 2.77 1.19
C MET A 156 1.90 2.59 2.15
N ASP A 157 1.96 1.56 2.97
CA ASP A 157 0.97 1.24 3.99
C ASP A 157 1.54 1.55 5.38
N PHE A 158 0.80 2.27 6.21
CA PHE A 158 1.19 2.62 7.57
C PHE A 158 -0.02 2.98 8.44
N VAL A 159 0.18 3.06 9.75
CA VAL A 159 -0.83 3.47 10.71
C VAL A 159 -0.50 4.84 11.27
N VAL A 160 -1.50 5.70 11.33
CA VAL A 160 -1.41 6.97 12.06
C VAL A 160 -2.43 7.02 13.18
N SER A 161 -2.17 7.86 14.16
CA SER A 161 -3.13 8.18 15.20
C SER A 161 -3.33 9.67 15.35
N THR A 162 -4.48 10.05 15.87
CA THR A 162 -4.82 11.42 16.25
C THR A 162 -5.38 11.46 17.66
N GLY A 163 -5.30 12.62 18.32
CA GLY A 163 -5.73 12.80 19.70
C GLY A 163 -4.78 12.18 20.73
N GLU A 164 -5.13 12.29 21.99
CA GLU A 164 -4.27 11.87 23.11
C GLU A 164 -5.00 10.95 24.09
N GLY A 165 -4.24 10.09 24.76
CA GLY A 165 -4.71 9.24 25.86
C GLY A 165 -5.91 8.37 25.42
N LYS A 166 -7.02 8.49 26.16
CA LYS A 166 -8.24 7.71 25.90
C LYS A 166 -8.99 8.18 24.63
N ASN A 167 -8.66 9.34 24.08
CA ASN A 167 -9.30 9.87 22.89
C ASN A 167 -8.47 9.61 21.61
N LYS A 168 -7.44 8.80 21.71
CA LYS A 168 -6.60 8.42 20.59
C LYS A 168 -7.41 7.57 19.61
N ILE A 169 -7.38 7.96 18.33
CA ILE A 169 -8.06 7.27 17.23
C ILE A 169 -6.99 6.85 16.23
N TYR A 170 -7.07 5.62 15.75
CA TYR A 170 -6.13 5.05 14.81
C TYR A 170 -6.73 4.94 13.42
N TYR A 171 -5.88 5.11 12.42
CA TYR A 171 -6.26 5.02 11.01
C TYR A 171 -5.24 4.20 10.23
N ASN A 172 -5.74 3.32 9.36
CA ASN A 172 -4.94 2.76 8.28
C ASN A 172 -4.80 3.80 7.19
N VAL A 173 -3.59 4.01 6.72
CA VAL A 173 -3.29 4.93 5.62
C VAL A 173 -2.56 4.17 4.53
N GLU A 174 -3.01 4.36 3.31
CA GLU A 174 -2.34 3.92 2.10
C GLU A 174 -1.99 5.14 1.24
N GLU A 175 -0.74 5.28 0.87
CA GLU A 175 -0.26 6.28 -0.08
C GLU A 175 0.16 5.61 -1.38
N TYR A 176 -0.39 6.03 -2.49
CA TYR A 176 0.00 5.65 -3.83
C TYR A 176 0.87 6.73 -4.45
N TYR A 177 1.97 6.31 -5.06
CA TYR A 177 2.87 7.17 -5.82
C TYR A 177 3.10 6.61 -7.21
N ARG A 178 3.08 7.48 -8.20
CA ARG A 178 3.60 7.20 -9.53
C ARG A 178 4.66 8.22 -9.87
N VAL A 179 5.90 7.78 -10.00
CA VAL A 179 7.07 8.65 -10.13
C VAL A 179 7.83 8.30 -11.39
N ARG A 180 8.32 9.34 -12.07
CA ARG A 180 9.23 9.22 -13.20
C ARG A 180 10.59 9.81 -12.84
N TYR A 181 11.60 9.00 -13.01
CA TYR A 181 13.00 9.43 -12.95
C TYR A 181 13.44 10.08 -14.26
N THR A 182 14.21 11.16 -14.18
CA THR A 182 15.04 11.68 -15.25
C THR A 182 16.39 12.12 -14.67
N SER A 183 17.42 12.23 -15.52
CA SER A 183 18.74 12.69 -15.07
C SER A 183 18.74 14.12 -14.50
N GLU A 184 17.70 14.90 -14.76
CA GLU A 184 17.59 16.28 -14.27
C GLU A 184 16.81 16.36 -12.96
N ARG A 185 15.73 15.61 -12.84
CA ARG A 185 14.85 15.60 -11.65
C ARG A 185 13.86 14.45 -11.62
N MET A 186 13.24 14.25 -10.44
CA MET A 186 12.04 13.42 -10.29
C MET A 186 10.78 14.18 -10.72
N TYR A 187 9.81 13.45 -11.27
CA TYR A 187 8.46 13.93 -11.55
C TYR A 187 7.47 13.06 -10.79
N LEU A 188 6.66 13.68 -9.95
CA LEU A 188 5.49 13.03 -9.37
C LEU A 188 4.37 13.09 -10.42
N LEU A 189 4.04 11.94 -11.00
CA LEU A 189 3.01 11.83 -12.05
C LEU A 189 1.62 11.63 -11.46
N ASP A 190 1.57 11.00 -10.28
CA ASP A 190 0.34 10.79 -9.53
C ASP A 190 0.66 10.57 -8.06
N TYR A 191 -0.23 11.01 -7.20
CA TYR A 191 -0.22 10.82 -5.77
C TYR A 191 -1.65 10.69 -5.27
N GLU A 192 -1.89 9.68 -4.47
CA GLU A 192 -3.16 9.52 -3.77
C GLU A 192 -2.88 9.02 -2.35
N ARG A 193 -3.61 9.52 -1.37
CA ARG A 193 -3.62 9.01 0.00
C ARG A 193 -5.04 8.74 0.41
N THR A 194 -5.30 7.53 0.88
CA THR A 194 -6.55 7.15 1.53
C THR A 194 -6.31 6.93 3.01
N MET A 195 -7.29 7.30 3.83
CA MET A 195 -7.24 7.16 5.27
C MET A 195 -8.56 6.57 5.78
N THR A 196 -8.48 5.42 6.43
CA THR A 196 -9.64 4.69 6.95
C THR A 196 -9.49 4.47 8.45
N GLN A 197 -10.49 4.85 9.23
CA GLN A 197 -10.47 4.68 10.68
C GLN A 197 -10.43 3.20 11.05
N ILE A 198 -9.54 2.85 11.98
CA ILE A 198 -9.53 1.51 12.58
C ILE A 198 -10.59 1.48 13.67
N PRO A 199 -11.58 0.58 13.58
CA PRO A 199 -12.65 0.49 14.59
C PRO A 199 -12.10 0.16 15.98
N ASP A 200 -12.44 0.98 16.97
CA ASP A 200 -12.15 0.68 18.38
C ASP A 200 -13.26 -0.16 18.96
N THR A 201 -13.05 -1.47 19.00
CA THR A 201 -14.03 -2.44 19.52
C THR A 201 -14.42 -2.17 20.97
N THR A 202 -13.59 -1.49 21.76
CA THR A 202 -13.90 -1.15 23.16
C THR A 202 -14.93 -0.04 23.26
N ARG A 203 -15.10 0.76 22.21
CA ARG A 203 -16.05 1.88 22.10
C ARG A 203 -17.27 1.56 21.25
N MET A 204 -17.24 0.43 20.53
CA MET A 204 -18.34 0.02 19.66
C MET A 204 -19.59 -0.41 20.45
N TYR A 205 -19.43 -0.77 21.72
CA TYR A 205 -20.53 -1.24 22.55
C TYR A 205 -20.88 -0.21 23.63
N ALA A 206 -22.09 0.33 23.58
CA ALA A 206 -22.59 1.22 24.61
C ALA A 206 -24.10 0.96 24.82
N ASN A 207 -24.50 0.58 26.04
CA ASN A 207 -25.89 0.43 26.44
C ASN A 207 -26.73 -0.44 25.47
N ASP A 208 -26.30 -1.65 25.21
CA ASP A 208 -26.94 -2.62 24.29
C ASP A 208 -27.02 -2.16 22.81
N LYS A 209 -26.20 -1.20 22.43
CA LYS A 209 -26.10 -0.70 21.05
C LYS A 209 -24.68 -0.88 20.53
N ILE A 210 -24.59 -1.12 19.23
CA ILE A 210 -23.32 -1.12 18.51
C ILE A 210 -23.19 0.22 17.78
N LEU A 211 -22.11 0.96 18.08
CA LEU A 211 -21.75 2.18 17.36
C LEU A 211 -20.93 1.79 16.13
N LEU A 212 -21.50 1.90 14.96
CA LEU A 212 -20.85 1.51 13.70
C LEU A 212 -19.89 2.60 13.16
N GLY A 213 -19.91 3.81 13.71
CA GLY A 213 -19.10 4.93 13.24
C GLY A 213 -19.59 5.55 11.94
N ILE A 214 -20.72 5.11 11.41
CA ILE A 214 -21.33 5.66 10.20
C ILE A 214 -21.83 7.07 10.50
N THR A 215 -21.37 8.03 9.74
CA THR A 215 -21.73 9.45 9.88
C THR A 215 -22.67 9.94 8.77
N ASP A 216 -22.81 9.16 7.68
CA ASP A 216 -23.73 9.46 6.58
C ASP A 216 -25.06 8.73 6.79
N GLU A 217 -26.15 9.49 6.82
CA GLU A 217 -27.51 8.96 6.95
C GLU A 217 -28.01 8.22 5.68
N ASN A 218 -27.30 8.35 4.56
CA ASN A 218 -27.65 7.71 3.28
C ASN A 218 -26.89 6.41 3.04
N VAL A 219 -26.23 5.85 4.04
CA VAL A 219 -25.53 4.57 3.92
C VAL A 219 -26.52 3.45 3.65
N ASP A 220 -26.31 2.73 2.56
CA ASP A 220 -27.08 1.55 2.24
C ASP A 220 -26.76 0.41 3.22
N MET A 221 -27.78 -0.07 3.93
CA MET A 221 -27.67 -1.20 4.84
C MET A 221 -28.53 -2.35 4.35
N MET A 222 -27.97 -3.55 4.36
CA MET A 222 -28.70 -4.79 4.06
C MET A 222 -28.58 -5.76 5.24
N GLU A 223 -29.73 -6.33 5.63
CA GLU A 223 -29.82 -7.35 6.66
C GLU A 223 -30.05 -8.72 6.02
N SER A 224 -29.40 -9.76 6.54
CA SER A 224 -29.65 -11.14 6.14
C SER A 224 -31.05 -11.58 6.60
N ALA A 225 -31.64 -12.55 5.88
CA ALA A 225 -32.99 -13.06 6.16
C ALA A 225 -33.16 -13.63 7.58
N ASP A 226 -32.08 -14.07 8.21
CA ASP A 226 -32.06 -14.60 9.58
C ASP A 226 -31.70 -13.53 10.65
N GLY A 227 -31.46 -12.28 10.26
CA GLY A 227 -31.14 -11.19 11.16
C GLY A 227 -29.75 -11.25 11.80
N ASN A 228 -28.91 -12.21 11.40
CA ASN A 228 -27.61 -12.43 12.04
C ASN A 228 -26.44 -11.64 11.41
N THR A 229 -26.67 -11.08 10.22
CA THR A 229 -25.63 -10.33 9.49
C THR A 229 -26.21 -9.04 8.94
N VAL A 230 -25.51 -7.94 9.20
CA VAL A 230 -25.78 -6.64 8.60
C VAL A 230 -24.56 -6.23 7.79
N VAL A 231 -24.78 -5.83 6.53
CA VAL A 231 -23.73 -5.32 5.64
C VAL A 231 -24.07 -3.86 5.33
N PHE A 232 -23.10 -2.99 5.41
CA PHE A 232 -23.21 -1.59 5.02
C PHE A 232 -21.97 -1.19 4.22
N SER A 233 -22.15 -0.26 3.30
CA SER A 233 -21.04 0.37 2.56
C SER A 233 -20.79 1.76 3.12
N ASP A 234 -19.55 2.04 3.45
CA ASP A 234 -19.06 3.35 3.82
C ASP A 234 -18.43 4.04 2.60
#